data_42243e9cfe594263cd43397bb6dd2fee
#
_entry.id   42243e9cfe594263cd43397bb6dd2fee
#
_cell.length_a   1.000
_cell.length_b   1.000
_cell.length_c   1.000
_cell.angle_alpha   90.00
_cell.angle_beta   90.00
_cell.angle_gamma   90.00
#
_symmetry.space_group_name_H-M   'P 1'
#
loop_
_entity.id
_entity.type
_entity.pdbx_description
1 polymer ?
#
loop_
_entity_poly.entity_id
_entity_poly.type
_entity_poly.pdbx_seq_one_letter_code
_entity_poly.pdbx_strand_id
1 'polypeptide(L)'
;TVYGLGGNALDAKASEKIYAAKGRPSDNPLIVHIGRMEDLETVAANVPESARKLAAACWPGPLTMIFEKTNAVPLETTGGLTSVAVRYPSNKVANALILAGGGFIAAPSANTSGRPSPTKAEHVIEDLGDKIDCIIDGGDAEIGLESTIVDFTEEIPTILRPGYYNKEMLEKVLGTVRVDPGILAEDSHVRPKAPGMRYKHYAPKADLTIIQGEMERVIPEINRLAAEQEKAGKKVGVICTDETREQYTTGDIKSCLLYTSPSPRDISGS
;
A
#
# COMPACT_ATOMS: atom_id res chain seq x y z
N THR A 1 -6.35 -4.56 1.70
CA THR A 1 -4.96 -4.10 1.57
C THR A 1 -4.17 -4.30 2.86
N VAL A 2 -4.02 -3.28 3.74
CA VAL A 2 -3.27 -3.37 5.01
C VAL A 2 -4.03 -2.62 6.11
N TYR A 3 -3.65 -2.78 7.37
CA TYR A 3 -4.19 -1.97 8.46
C TYR A 3 -3.79 -0.50 8.30
N GLY A 4 -4.74 0.42 8.55
CA GLY A 4 -4.57 1.86 8.46
C GLY A 4 -4.68 2.54 9.81
N LEU A 5 -3.85 3.57 10.06
CA LEU A 5 -3.98 4.47 11.20
C LEU A 5 -4.86 5.64 10.79
N GLY A 6 -6.09 5.71 11.32
CA GLY A 6 -7.11 6.65 10.92
C GLY A 6 -7.25 7.85 11.84
N GLY A 7 -7.52 9.02 11.25
CA GLY A 7 -7.97 10.24 11.89
C GLY A 7 -8.88 11.04 10.97
N ASN A 8 -9.66 11.97 11.52
CA ASN A 8 -10.54 12.80 10.69
C ASN A 8 -9.74 13.55 9.61
N ALA A 9 -10.03 13.29 8.34
CA ALA A 9 -9.32 13.88 7.20
C ALA A 9 -9.51 15.38 7.04
N LEU A 10 -10.58 15.93 7.60
CA LEU A 10 -10.92 17.35 7.53
C LEU A 10 -10.42 18.14 8.74
N ASP A 11 -9.73 17.49 9.69
CA ASP A 11 -9.11 18.11 10.86
C ASP A 11 -7.58 18.07 10.75
N ALA A 12 -6.96 19.24 10.64
CA ALA A 12 -5.50 19.40 10.60
C ALA A 12 -4.81 18.75 11.82
N LYS A 13 -5.39 18.91 13.03
CA LYS A 13 -4.82 18.34 14.26
C LYS A 13 -4.84 16.81 14.28
N ALA A 14 -5.86 16.19 13.68
CA ALA A 14 -5.93 14.75 13.55
C ALA A 14 -4.80 14.25 12.63
N SER A 15 -4.52 14.93 11.52
CA SER A 15 -3.41 14.64 10.62
C SER A 15 -2.04 14.78 11.30
N GLU A 16 -1.84 15.84 12.08
CA GLU A 16 -0.62 16.04 12.88
C GLU A 16 -0.39 14.89 13.88
N LYS A 17 -1.45 14.44 14.58
CA LYS A 17 -1.37 13.27 15.47
C LYS A 17 -0.95 12.00 14.76
N ILE A 18 -1.46 11.75 13.52
CA ILE A 18 -1.07 10.61 12.71
C ILE A 18 0.43 10.65 12.40
N TYR A 19 0.95 11.79 11.95
CA TYR A 19 2.37 11.97 11.67
C TYR A 19 3.23 11.74 12.92
N ALA A 20 2.83 12.32 14.06
CA ALA A 20 3.54 12.18 15.33
C ALA A 20 3.59 10.71 15.81
N ALA A 21 2.44 10.02 15.82
CA ALA A 21 2.36 8.62 16.26
C ALA A 21 3.26 7.68 15.44
N LYS A 22 3.37 7.92 14.12
CA LYS A 22 4.18 7.12 13.21
C LYS A 22 5.65 7.52 13.17
N GLY A 23 6.04 8.70 13.63
CA GLY A 23 7.32 9.32 13.29
C GLY A 23 7.46 9.55 11.77
N ARG A 24 6.35 9.92 11.11
CA ARG A 24 6.27 10.12 9.65
C ARG A 24 6.58 11.57 9.31
N PRO A 25 7.39 11.85 8.26
CA PRO A 25 7.56 13.20 7.76
C PRO A 25 6.23 13.82 7.33
N SER A 26 5.96 15.06 7.74
CA SER A 26 4.69 15.76 7.48
C SER A 26 4.49 16.18 6.01
N ASP A 27 5.55 16.16 5.20
CA ASP A 27 5.52 16.39 3.75
C ASP A 27 5.13 15.13 2.93
N ASN A 28 4.92 13.99 3.60
CA ASN A 28 4.51 12.74 2.98
C ASN A 28 2.98 12.59 3.13
N PRO A 29 2.17 12.88 2.07
CA PRO A 29 0.72 13.04 2.17
C PRO A 29 0.01 11.79 2.71
N LEU A 30 -1.19 12.00 3.26
CA LEU A 30 -2.10 10.94 3.71
C LEU A 30 -3.12 10.62 2.61
N ILE A 31 -3.69 9.42 2.65
CA ILE A 31 -4.80 9.03 1.76
C ILE A 31 -6.11 9.26 2.51
N VAL A 32 -7.01 10.04 1.91
CA VAL A 32 -8.37 10.24 2.41
C VAL A 32 -9.23 9.05 2.00
N HIS A 33 -9.81 8.37 2.97
CA HIS A 33 -10.75 7.28 2.74
C HIS A 33 -12.17 7.81 2.89
N ILE A 34 -13.00 7.58 1.88
CA ILE A 34 -14.43 7.95 1.87
C ILE A 34 -15.30 6.73 2.14
N GLY A 35 -16.47 6.97 2.75
CA GLY A 35 -17.42 5.91 3.07
C GLY A 35 -18.47 5.67 2.00
N ARG A 36 -18.66 6.60 1.07
CA ARG A 36 -19.64 6.56 -0.04
C ARG A 36 -19.08 7.26 -1.27
N MET A 37 -19.58 6.91 -2.44
CA MET A 37 -19.17 7.55 -3.70
C MET A 37 -19.53 9.04 -3.75
N GLU A 38 -20.66 9.41 -3.18
CA GLU A 38 -21.15 10.79 -3.15
C GLU A 38 -20.21 11.72 -2.36
N ASP A 39 -19.44 11.16 -1.42
CA ASP A 39 -18.50 11.91 -0.59
C ASP A 39 -17.25 12.38 -1.39
N LEU A 40 -17.01 11.82 -2.60
CA LEU A 40 -15.83 12.14 -3.40
C LEU A 40 -15.72 13.63 -3.71
N GLU A 41 -16.81 14.27 -4.14
CA GLU A 41 -16.80 15.68 -4.56
C GLU A 41 -16.66 16.66 -3.38
N THR A 42 -16.83 16.19 -2.15
CA THR A 42 -16.52 16.98 -0.96
C THR A 42 -15.02 17.22 -0.82
N VAL A 43 -14.18 16.26 -1.21
CA VAL A 43 -12.72 16.32 -0.99
C VAL A 43 -11.93 16.51 -2.30
N ALA A 44 -12.47 16.11 -3.44
CA ALA A 44 -11.85 16.18 -4.75
C ALA A 44 -12.56 17.18 -5.66
N ALA A 45 -11.80 18.06 -6.29
CA ALA A 45 -12.29 18.98 -7.32
C ALA A 45 -12.00 18.42 -8.72
N ASN A 46 -12.75 18.89 -9.72
CA ASN A 46 -12.50 18.62 -11.14
C ASN A 46 -12.34 17.12 -11.49
N VAL A 47 -13.14 16.24 -10.89
CA VAL A 47 -13.07 14.79 -11.12
C VAL A 47 -13.40 14.46 -12.58
N PRO A 48 -12.44 13.99 -13.40
CA PRO A 48 -12.66 13.73 -14.81
C PRO A 48 -13.53 12.50 -15.03
N GLU A 49 -14.18 12.43 -16.20
CA GLU A 49 -15.05 11.30 -16.56
C GLU A 49 -14.29 9.96 -16.60
N SER A 50 -13.02 9.97 -17.00
CA SER A 50 -12.14 8.80 -16.96
C SER A 50 -11.97 8.24 -15.54
N ALA A 51 -11.82 9.12 -14.54
CA ALA A 51 -11.73 8.71 -13.14
C ALA A 51 -13.06 8.15 -12.62
N ARG A 52 -14.21 8.71 -13.04
CA ARG A 52 -15.53 8.17 -12.71
C ARG A 52 -15.74 6.77 -13.29
N LYS A 53 -15.31 6.53 -14.52
CA LYS A 53 -15.31 5.20 -15.14
C LYS A 53 -14.45 4.21 -14.37
N LEU A 54 -13.26 4.62 -13.98
CA LEU A 54 -12.36 3.78 -13.20
C LEU A 54 -12.93 3.51 -11.79
N ALA A 55 -13.51 4.52 -11.15
CA ALA A 55 -14.20 4.35 -9.86
C ALA A 55 -15.33 3.33 -9.95
N ALA A 56 -16.17 3.41 -10.97
CA ALA A 56 -17.27 2.45 -11.19
C ALA A 56 -16.78 1.01 -11.38
N ALA A 57 -15.59 0.81 -11.94
CA ALA A 57 -15.01 -0.51 -12.18
C ALA A 57 -14.23 -1.07 -10.97
N CYS A 58 -13.62 -0.20 -10.15
CA CYS A 58 -12.60 -0.60 -9.16
C CYS A 58 -12.94 -0.21 -7.71
N TRP A 59 -13.95 0.62 -7.47
CA TRP A 59 -14.43 1.00 -6.14
C TRP A 59 -15.78 0.37 -5.81
N PRO A 60 -15.99 -0.03 -4.55
CA PRO A 60 -15.03 -0.03 -3.44
C PRO A 60 -13.91 -1.07 -3.65
N GLY A 61 -12.64 -0.67 -3.39
CA GLY A 61 -11.52 -1.57 -3.68
C GLY A 61 -10.12 -1.04 -3.32
N PRO A 62 -9.07 -1.78 -3.75
CA PRO A 62 -7.68 -1.46 -3.47
C PRO A 62 -7.08 -0.48 -4.49
N LEU A 63 -7.85 0.54 -4.86
CA LEU A 63 -7.45 1.63 -5.76
C LEU A 63 -7.50 2.97 -5.02
N THR A 64 -6.46 3.77 -5.17
CA THR A 64 -6.39 5.17 -4.74
C THR A 64 -6.25 6.04 -5.98
N MET A 65 -7.00 7.11 -6.05
CA MET A 65 -6.93 8.09 -7.14
C MET A 65 -6.56 9.46 -6.59
N ILE A 66 -5.73 10.22 -7.32
CA ILE A 66 -5.30 11.56 -6.93
C ILE A 66 -6.02 12.58 -7.81
N PHE A 67 -6.52 13.61 -7.16
CA PHE A 67 -7.27 14.73 -7.75
C PHE A 67 -6.76 16.07 -7.21
N GLU A 68 -7.16 17.18 -7.82
CA GLU A 68 -7.10 18.47 -7.16
C GLU A 68 -7.97 18.42 -5.90
N LYS A 69 -7.48 18.98 -4.79
CA LYS A 69 -8.25 19.01 -3.54
C LYS A 69 -9.25 20.14 -3.51
N THR A 70 -10.34 19.98 -2.78
CA THR A 70 -11.21 21.08 -2.38
C THR A 70 -10.64 21.80 -1.15
N ASN A 71 -11.22 22.94 -0.77
CA ASN A 71 -10.85 23.67 0.43
C ASN A 71 -11.27 22.94 1.73
N ALA A 72 -12.11 21.93 1.66
CA ALA A 72 -12.50 21.12 2.81
C ALA A 72 -11.33 20.32 3.40
N VAL A 73 -10.34 19.94 2.57
CA VAL A 73 -9.19 19.15 3.01
C VAL A 73 -8.04 20.06 3.43
N PRO A 74 -7.57 20.02 4.70
CA PRO A 74 -6.44 20.82 5.18
C PRO A 74 -5.13 20.47 4.45
N LEU A 75 -4.19 21.42 4.39
CA LEU A 75 -2.87 21.19 3.83
C LEU A 75 -2.06 20.17 4.64
N GLU A 76 -2.28 20.08 5.93
CA GLU A 76 -1.67 19.09 6.82
C GLU A 76 -2.02 17.66 6.38
N THR A 77 -3.24 17.41 5.95
CA THR A 77 -3.67 16.11 5.44
C THR A 77 -2.97 15.75 4.12
N THR A 78 -2.76 16.73 3.26
CA THR A 78 -2.14 16.53 1.94
C THR A 78 -0.62 16.74 1.92
N GLY A 79 0.01 16.90 3.10
CA GLY A 79 1.44 17.19 3.18
C GLY A 79 1.82 18.49 2.50
N GLY A 80 0.91 19.48 2.48
CA GLY A 80 1.07 20.78 1.83
C GLY A 80 0.90 20.77 0.32
N LEU A 81 0.30 19.71 -0.26
CA LEU A 81 -0.01 19.64 -1.70
C LEU A 81 -1.39 20.24 -1.99
N THR A 82 -1.58 20.71 -3.22
CA THR A 82 -2.88 21.14 -3.77
C THR A 82 -3.70 19.97 -4.32
N SER A 83 -3.18 18.76 -4.26
CA SER A 83 -3.85 17.52 -4.65
C SER A 83 -4.17 16.67 -3.42
N VAL A 84 -5.15 15.78 -3.57
CA VAL A 84 -5.60 14.84 -2.55
C VAL A 84 -5.66 13.43 -3.13
N ALA A 85 -5.14 12.46 -2.40
CA ALA A 85 -5.29 11.05 -2.70
C ALA A 85 -6.55 10.52 -2.02
N VAL A 86 -7.48 9.93 -2.78
CA VAL A 86 -8.78 9.45 -2.28
C VAL A 86 -8.93 7.97 -2.56
N ARG A 87 -9.52 7.24 -1.61
CA ARG A 87 -9.84 5.82 -1.75
C ARG A 87 -11.21 5.51 -1.15
N TYR A 88 -11.95 4.61 -1.81
CA TYR A 88 -13.15 3.98 -1.26
C TYR A 88 -12.88 2.50 -0.96
N PRO A 89 -12.64 2.10 0.31
CA PRO A 89 -12.25 0.74 0.66
C PRO A 89 -13.42 -0.24 0.63
N SER A 90 -13.16 -1.50 0.22
CA SER A 90 -14.15 -2.58 0.21
C SER A 90 -14.35 -3.28 1.57
N ASN A 91 -13.42 -3.15 2.51
CA ASN A 91 -13.51 -3.79 3.81
C ASN A 91 -14.67 -3.20 4.63
N LYS A 92 -15.59 -4.05 5.07
CA LYS A 92 -16.83 -3.65 5.76
C LYS A 92 -16.56 -2.97 7.10
N VAL A 93 -15.56 -3.44 7.86
CA VAL A 93 -15.20 -2.84 9.16
C VAL A 93 -14.61 -1.46 8.94
N ALA A 94 -13.68 -1.31 8.00
CA ALA A 94 -13.11 -0.01 7.65
C ALA A 94 -14.20 0.97 7.15
N ASN A 95 -15.12 0.52 6.30
CA ASN A 95 -16.20 1.36 5.79
C ASN A 95 -17.14 1.82 6.92
N ALA A 96 -17.53 0.91 7.82
CA ALA A 96 -18.37 1.25 8.98
C ALA A 96 -17.68 2.29 9.88
N LEU A 97 -16.36 2.13 10.12
CA LEU A 97 -15.57 3.09 10.89
C LEU A 97 -15.52 4.47 10.20
N ILE A 98 -15.29 4.51 8.88
CA ILE A 98 -15.29 5.76 8.11
C ILE A 98 -16.62 6.48 8.24
N LEU A 99 -17.73 5.76 8.06
CA LEU A 99 -19.07 6.35 8.18
C LEU A 99 -19.37 6.86 9.60
N ALA A 100 -19.01 6.08 10.63
CA ALA A 100 -19.17 6.49 12.03
C ALA A 100 -18.27 7.69 12.40
N GLY A 101 -17.10 7.80 11.76
CA GLY A 101 -16.14 8.89 11.92
C GLY A 101 -16.45 10.17 11.12
N GLY A 102 -17.63 10.26 10.50
CA GLY A 102 -18.06 11.44 9.75
C GLY A 102 -17.84 11.36 8.24
N GLY A 103 -17.50 10.19 7.70
CA GLY A 103 -17.40 9.94 6.26
C GLY A 103 -16.01 10.14 5.64
N PHE A 104 -15.09 10.81 6.34
CA PHE A 104 -13.76 11.19 5.81
C PHE A 104 -12.65 10.84 6.80
N ILE A 105 -11.86 9.82 6.50
CA ILE A 105 -10.73 9.41 7.35
C ILE A 105 -9.42 9.47 6.57
N ALA A 106 -8.46 10.26 7.03
CA ALA A 106 -7.09 10.22 6.56
C ALA A 106 -6.39 9.00 7.17
N ALA A 107 -5.84 8.11 6.36
CA ALA A 107 -5.17 6.93 6.88
C ALA A 107 -3.98 6.49 6.00
N PRO A 108 -2.74 6.56 6.52
CA PRO A 108 -1.61 5.79 6.04
C PRO A 108 -1.66 4.37 6.62
N SER A 109 -0.74 3.48 6.25
CA SER A 109 -0.55 2.19 6.91
C SER A 109 -0.23 2.35 8.41
N ALA A 110 -0.69 1.42 9.26
CA ALA A 110 -0.60 1.52 10.72
C ALA A 110 0.71 0.97 11.31
N ASN A 111 1.86 1.32 10.71
CA ASN A 111 3.20 0.96 11.16
C ASN A 111 4.02 2.18 11.56
N THR A 112 5.04 2.02 12.38
CA THR A 112 6.11 3.02 12.53
C THR A 112 6.77 3.26 11.17
N SER A 113 7.05 4.52 10.83
CA SER A 113 7.59 4.91 9.52
C SER A 113 8.84 4.10 9.16
N GLY A 114 8.88 3.59 7.92
CA GLY A 114 9.97 2.76 7.40
C GLY A 114 9.82 1.26 7.64
N ARG A 115 9.01 0.81 8.62
CA ARG A 115 8.72 -0.63 8.85
C ARG A 115 7.74 -1.17 7.79
N PRO A 116 7.66 -2.51 7.61
CA PRO A 116 6.64 -3.14 6.78
C PRO A 116 5.22 -2.78 7.21
N SER A 117 4.30 -2.69 6.25
CA SER A 117 2.89 -2.42 6.53
C SER A 117 2.22 -3.58 7.26
N PRO A 118 1.38 -3.30 8.29
CA PRO A 118 0.78 -4.34 9.11
C PRO A 118 -0.38 -5.03 8.37
N THR A 119 -0.39 -6.36 8.42
CA THR A 119 -1.44 -7.21 7.85
C THR A 119 -2.32 -7.87 8.91
N LYS A 120 -1.96 -7.72 10.19
CA LYS A 120 -2.66 -8.23 11.36
C LYS A 120 -2.74 -7.16 12.45
N ALA A 121 -3.75 -7.26 13.33
CA ALA A 121 -3.89 -6.35 14.46
C ALA A 121 -2.68 -6.40 15.42
N GLU A 122 -2.11 -7.57 15.65
CA GLU A 122 -0.91 -7.75 16.50
C GLU A 122 0.29 -6.92 16.01
N HIS A 123 0.49 -6.77 14.69
CA HIS A 123 1.54 -5.91 14.13
C HIS A 123 1.30 -4.43 14.46
N VAL A 124 0.04 -4.01 14.49
CA VAL A 124 -0.32 -2.63 14.88
C VAL A 124 -0.07 -2.42 16.37
N ILE A 125 -0.44 -3.39 17.21
CA ILE A 125 -0.18 -3.36 18.66
C ILE A 125 1.32 -3.23 18.94
N GLU A 126 2.14 -4.03 18.25
CA GLU A 126 3.60 -3.98 18.39
C GLU A 126 4.18 -2.61 18.02
N ASP A 127 3.69 -1.99 16.95
CA ASP A 127 4.25 -0.76 16.41
C ASP A 127 3.72 0.52 17.07
N LEU A 128 2.43 0.55 17.41
CA LEU A 128 1.70 1.76 17.77
C LEU A 128 0.81 1.62 19.00
N GLY A 129 0.75 0.47 19.65
CA GLY A 129 -0.20 0.20 20.72
C GLY A 129 -0.17 1.17 21.90
N ASP A 130 0.98 1.80 22.16
CA ASP A 130 1.20 2.81 23.20
C ASP A 130 0.97 4.27 22.73
N LYS A 131 0.66 4.49 21.42
CA LYS A 131 0.62 5.80 20.77
C LYS A 131 -0.74 6.17 20.20
N ILE A 132 -1.70 5.27 20.23
CA ILE A 132 -3.01 5.42 19.60
C ILE A 132 -4.13 5.04 20.56
N ASP A 133 -5.29 5.68 20.39
CA ASP A 133 -6.40 5.58 21.35
C ASP A 133 -7.15 4.25 21.26
N CYS A 134 -7.24 3.63 20.08
CA CYS A 134 -8.02 2.41 19.84
C CYS A 134 -7.46 1.60 18.67
N ILE A 135 -7.55 0.29 18.78
CA ILE A 135 -7.27 -0.66 17.70
C ILE A 135 -8.51 -1.51 17.48
N ILE A 136 -8.99 -1.56 16.24
CA ILE A 136 -10.10 -2.41 15.83
C ILE A 136 -9.51 -3.59 15.06
N ASP A 137 -9.63 -4.79 15.61
CA ASP A 137 -9.23 -6.02 14.94
C ASP A 137 -10.30 -6.40 13.89
N GLY A 138 -9.97 -6.22 12.63
CA GLY A 138 -10.81 -6.60 11.48
C GLY A 138 -10.41 -7.93 10.83
N GLY A 139 -9.56 -8.72 11.49
CA GLY A 139 -8.98 -9.95 10.94
C GLY A 139 -7.76 -9.70 10.03
N ASP A 140 -7.22 -10.76 9.47
CA ASP A 140 -6.06 -10.70 8.59
C ASP A 140 -6.36 -9.94 7.30
N ALA A 141 -5.39 -9.19 6.80
CA ALA A 141 -5.53 -8.47 5.53
C ALA A 141 -5.43 -9.45 4.35
N GLU A 142 -6.51 -9.56 3.56
CA GLU A 142 -6.60 -10.54 2.46
C GLU A 142 -5.57 -10.31 1.34
N ILE A 143 -5.33 -9.04 0.95
CA ILE A 143 -4.43 -8.71 -0.17
C ILE A 143 -2.98 -8.52 0.32
N GLY A 144 -2.78 -7.93 1.50
CA GLY A 144 -1.46 -7.73 2.11
C GLY A 144 -0.56 -6.70 1.41
N LEU A 145 -1.03 -6.07 0.32
CA LEU A 145 -0.34 -5.00 -0.42
C LEU A 145 -1.10 -3.69 -0.29
N GLU A 146 -0.41 -2.59 -0.43
CA GLU A 146 -1.03 -1.27 -0.52
C GLU A 146 -1.86 -1.13 -1.79
N SER A 147 -2.73 -0.11 -1.81
CA SER A 147 -3.54 0.21 -2.99
C SER A 147 -2.68 0.68 -4.16
N THR A 148 -3.08 0.32 -5.38
CA THR A 148 -2.56 0.98 -6.58
C THR A 148 -2.92 2.46 -6.52
N ILE A 149 -1.98 3.36 -6.89
CA ILE A 149 -2.23 4.81 -6.92
C ILE A 149 -2.15 5.31 -8.36
N VAL A 150 -3.22 5.97 -8.82
CA VAL A 150 -3.33 6.59 -10.15
C VAL A 150 -3.57 8.08 -9.99
N ASP A 151 -2.72 8.88 -10.62
CA ASP A 151 -2.82 10.35 -10.67
C ASP A 151 -3.70 10.79 -11.84
N PHE A 152 -4.73 11.59 -11.55
CA PHE A 152 -5.65 12.22 -12.49
C PHE A 152 -5.50 13.74 -12.55
N THR A 153 -4.46 14.30 -11.95
CA THR A 153 -4.18 15.75 -12.04
C THR A 153 -3.52 16.15 -13.36
N GLU A 154 -3.13 15.17 -14.18
CA GLU A 154 -2.55 15.35 -15.50
C GLU A 154 -3.48 14.80 -16.60
N GLU A 155 -3.23 15.18 -17.85
CA GLU A 155 -4.07 14.78 -18.99
C GLU A 155 -4.14 13.25 -19.18
N ILE A 156 -3.02 12.57 -18.98
CA ILE A 156 -2.94 11.10 -19.08
C ILE A 156 -2.83 10.50 -17.69
N PRO A 157 -3.77 9.62 -17.30
CA PRO A 157 -3.70 8.94 -16.01
C PRO A 157 -2.37 8.21 -15.81
N THR A 158 -1.71 8.47 -14.68
CA THR A 158 -0.36 7.99 -14.41
C THR A 158 -0.31 7.17 -13.13
N ILE A 159 0.21 5.94 -13.21
CA ILE A 159 0.43 5.08 -12.04
C ILE A 159 1.64 5.63 -11.26
N LEU A 160 1.41 6.01 -10.00
CA LEU A 160 2.45 6.50 -9.09
C LEU A 160 2.90 5.43 -8.07
N ARG A 161 2.10 4.40 -7.86
CA ARG A 161 2.45 3.25 -7.02
C ARG A 161 1.77 1.99 -7.56
N PRO A 162 2.52 0.92 -7.85
CA PRO A 162 1.94 -0.37 -8.19
C PRO A 162 1.25 -0.98 -6.97
N GLY A 163 0.24 -1.81 -7.20
CA GLY A 163 -0.52 -2.56 -6.20
C GLY A 163 -1.32 -3.66 -6.88
N TYR A 164 -2.49 -3.98 -6.33
CA TYR A 164 -3.35 -5.03 -6.87
C TYR A 164 -3.74 -4.83 -8.34
N TYR A 165 -4.12 -3.59 -8.71
CA TYR A 165 -4.42 -3.26 -10.10
C TYR A 165 -3.15 -2.97 -10.85
N ASN A 166 -2.82 -3.81 -11.85
CA ASN A 166 -1.69 -3.61 -12.74
C ASN A 166 -2.05 -2.68 -13.92
N LYS A 167 -1.05 -2.34 -14.75
CA LYS A 167 -1.23 -1.43 -15.88
C LYS A 167 -2.26 -1.96 -16.87
N GLU A 168 -2.18 -3.23 -17.23
CA GLU A 168 -3.06 -3.88 -18.21
C GLU A 168 -4.53 -3.88 -17.76
N MET A 169 -4.78 -4.09 -16.46
CA MET A 169 -6.13 -4.00 -15.89
C MET A 169 -6.70 -2.59 -15.99
N LEU A 170 -5.86 -1.58 -15.72
CA LEU A 170 -6.26 -0.17 -15.80
C LEU A 170 -6.49 0.27 -17.25
N GLU A 171 -5.64 -0.16 -18.19
CA GLU A 171 -5.78 0.14 -19.62
C GLU A 171 -7.05 -0.44 -20.24
N LYS A 172 -7.58 -1.56 -19.73
CA LYS A 172 -8.89 -2.09 -20.16
C LYS A 172 -10.05 -1.11 -19.90
N VAL A 173 -9.93 -0.26 -18.89
CA VAL A 173 -10.97 0.72 -18.53
C VAL A 173 -10.67 2.10 -19.12
N LEU A 174 -9.41 2.51 -19.09
CA LEU A 174 -8.97 3.88 -19.41
C LEU A 174 -8.40 4.05 -20.82
N GLY A 175 -8.03 2.96 -21.49
CA GLY A 175 -7.26 2.98 -22.74
C GLY A 175 -5.77 3.19 -22.46
N THR A 176 -5.32 4.44 -22.40
CA THR A 176 -3.89 4.73 -22.18
C THR A 176 -3.61 5.08 -20.73
N VAL A 177 -2.60 4.41 -20.13
CA VAL A 177 -2.10 4.68 -18.78
C VAL A 177 -0.58 4.76 -18.80
N ARG A 178 -0.01 5.79 -18.17
CA ARG A 178 1.44 5.91 -17.95
C ARG A 178 1.86 5.27 -16.63
N VAL A 179 3.14 4.93 -16.55
CA VAL A 179 3.80 4.56 -15.29
C VAL A 179 4.83 5.65 -15.00
N ASP A 180 4.83 6.18 -13.79
CA ASP A 180 5.78 7.22 -13.39
C ASP A 180 7.21 6.64 -13.41
N PRO A 181 8.16 7.27 -14.14
CA PRO A 181 9.55 6.81 -14.17
C PRO A 181 10.22 6.77 -12.79
N GLY A 182 9.76 7.59 -11.84
CA GLY A 182 10.24 7.62 -10.47
C GLY A 182 9.99 6.34 -9.67
N ILE A 183 9.07 5.47 -10.14
CA ILE A 183 8.86 4.14 -9.53
C ILE A 183 10.12 3.25 -9.68
N LEU A 184 10.88 3.45 -10.74
CA LEU A 184 12.06 2.65 -11.08
C LEU A 184 13.38 3.34 -10.68
N ALA A 185 13.35 4.60 -10.24
CA ALA A 185 14.53 5.38 -9.87
C ALA A 185 14.74 5.41 -8.35
N GLU A 186 15.92 4.96 -7.90
CA GLU A 186 16.29 4.97 -6.47
C GLU A 186 16.47 6.37 -5.86
N ASP A 187 16.61 7.43 -6.68
CA ASP A 187 16.89 8.81 -6.26
C ASP A 187 16.01 9.82 -7.02
N SER A 188 14.78 10.06 -6.57
CA SER A 188 14.01 11.20 -7.06
C SER A 188 14.03 12.36 -6.05
N HIS A 189 14.59 13.49 -6.42
CA HIS A 189 14.52 14.77 -5.66
C HIS A 189 13.12 15.44 -5.77
N VAL A 190 12.16 14.78 -6.41
CA VAL A 190 10.81 15.29 -6.62
C VAL A 190 9.98 15.14 -5.34
N ARG A 191 9.20 16.18 -4.98
CA ARG A 191 8.26 16.12 -3.86
C ARG A 191 7.23 15.00 -4.11
N PRO A 192 7.00 14.08 -3.16
CA PRO A 192 6.10 12.96 -3.37
C PRO A 192 4.66 13.44 -3.51
N LYS A 193 4.00 13.09 -4.61
CA LYS A 193 2.54 13.30 -4.80
C LYS A 193 1.72 12.23 -4.06
N ALA A 194 2.33 11.13 -3.64
CA ALA A 194 1.67 10.00 -2.99
C ALA A 194 2.58 9.31 -1.96
N PRO A 195 1.99 8.59 -0.98
CA PRO A 195 2.75 7.75 -0.06
C PRO A 195 3.58 6.70 -0.80
N GLY A 196 4.84 6.49 -0.37
CA GLY A 196 5.71 5.45 -0.92
C GLY A 196 6.62 5.89 -2.07
N MET A 197 6.59 7.17 -2.50
CA MET A 197 7.41 7.63 -3.63
C MET A 197 8.82 8.08 -3.26
N ARG A 198 9.09 8.55 -2.05
CA ARG A 198 10.37 9.23 -1.72
C ARG A 198 11.17 8.58 -0.62
N TYR A 199 10.52 8.03 0.39
CA TYR A 199 11.18 7.54 1.59
C TYR A 199 11.41 6.04 1.51
N LYS A 200 12.46 5.53 2.17
CA LYS A 200 12.65 4.09 2.31
C LYS A 200 11.43 3.49 3.02
N HIS A 201 10.69 2.68 2.30
CA HIS A 201 9.48 2.02 2.79
C HIS A 201 9.69 0.50 2.79
N TYR A 202 8.89 -0.19 3.62
CA TYR A 202 8.81 -1.67 3.62
C TYR A 202 10.14 -2.38 3.86
N ALA A 203 11.11 -1.70 4.48
CA ALA A 203 12.42 -2.29 4.71
C ALA A 203 12.40 -3.21 5.93
N PRO A 204 12.52 -4.54 5.76
CA PRO A 204 12.73 -5.45 6.87
C PRO A 204 14.08 -5.15 7.54
N LYS A 205 14.25 -5.57 8.79
CA LYS A 205 15.54 -5.46 9.51
C LYS A 205 16.59 -6.43 8.97
N ALA A 206 16.13 -7.52 8.35
CA ALA A 206 16.99 -8.55 7.78
C ALA A 206 17.35 -8.23 6.33
N ASP A 207 18.53 -8.66 5.91
CA ASP A 207 18.91 -8.67 4.49
C ASP A 207 18.01 -9.65 3.72
N LEU A 208 17.46 -9.22 2.58
CA LEU A 208 16.65 -10.05 1.69
C LEU A 208 17.43 -10.34 0.41
N THR A 209 17.60 -11.62 0.09
CA THR A 209 18.17 -12.08 -1.18
C THR A 209 17.10 -12.82 -1.98
N ILE A 210 16.85 -12.38 -3.21
CA ILE A 210 15.91 -13.04 -4.13
C ILE A 210 16.73 -13.91 -5.10
N ILE A 211 16.41 -15.20 -5.16
CA ILE A 211 17.01 -16.15 -6.09
C ILE A 211 16.01 -16.44 -7.21
N GLN A 212 16.41 -16.19 -8.44
CA GLN A 212 15.56 -16.36 -9.63
C GLN A 212 16.18 -17.36 -10.61
N GLY A 213 15.35 -18.14 -11.27
CA GLY A 213 15.76 -19.12 -12.29
C GLY A 213 14.83 -20.33 -12.30
N GLU A 214 15.30 -21.41 -12.97
CA GLU A 214 14.61 -22.69 -12.96
C GLU A 214 14.64 -23.31 -11.56
N MET A 215 13.51 -23.89 -11.10
CA MET A 215 13.36 -24.38 -9.73
C MET A 215 14.40 -25.47 -9.38
N GLU A 216 14.80 -26.28 -10.37
CA GLU A 216 15.83 -27.29 -10.22
C GLU A 216 17.19 -26.73 -9.81
N ARG A 217 17.46 -25.46 -10.09
CA ARG A 217 18.68 -24.73 -9.71
C ARG A 217 18.46 -23.81 -8.52
N VAL A 218 17.29 -23.18 -8.43
CA VAL A 218 16.93 -22.24 -7.37
C VAL A 218 16.91 -22.92 -6.01
N ILE A 219 16.27 -24.08 -5.88
CA ILE A 219 16.13 -24.79 -4.60
C ILE A 219 17.48 -25.23 -4.02
N PRO A 220 18.37 -25.90 -4.77
CA PRO A 220 19.71 -26.23 -4.27
C PRO A 220 20.52 -24.99 -3.89
N GLU A 221 20.44 -23.90 -4.66
CA GLU A 221 21.17 -22.68 -4.36
C GLU A 221 20.67 -21.99 -3.09
N ILE A 222 19.34 -21.93 -2.85
CA ILE A 222 18.78 -21.42 -1.60
C ILE A 222 19.26 -22.26 -0.42
N ASN A 223 19.20 -23.58 -0.51
CA ASN A 223 19.69 -24.49 0.56
C ASN A 223 21.18 -24.27 0.83
N ARG A 224 22.00 -24.10 -0.22
CA ARG A 224 23.44 -23.82 -0.09
C ARG A 224 23.70 -22.52 0.66
N LEU A 225 23.05 -21.43 0.20
CA LEU A 225 23.20 -20.10 0.79
C LEU A 225 22.69 -20.06 2.24
N ALA A 226 21.54 -20.68 2.52
CA ALA A 226 20.99 -20.76 3.86
C ALA A 226 21.96 -21.48 4.81
N ALA A 227 22.50 -22.64 4.44
CA ALA A 227 23.46 -23.38 5.23
C ALA A 227 24.78 -22.60 5.45
N GLU A 228 25.24 -21.83 4.45
CA GLU A 228 26.43 -20.98 4.56
C GLU A 228 26.22 -19.85 5.58
N GLN A 229 25.06 -19.17 5.55
CA GLN A 229 24.75 -18.09 6.49
C GLN A 229 24.54 -18.61 7.92
N GLU A 230 23.92 -19.80 8.11
CA GLU A 230 23.82 -20.44 9.44
C GLU A 230 25.19 -20.81 10.00
N LYS A 231 26.08 -21.37 9.20
CA LYS A 231 27.48 -21.65 9.61
C LYS A 231 28.22 -20.39 10.02
N ALA A 232 27.85 -19.23 9.43
CA ALA A 232 28.36 -17.93 9.84
C ALA A 232 27.70 -17.36 11.09
N GLY A 233 26.84 -18.12 11.76
CA GLY A 233 26.16 -17.72 13.00
C GLY A 233 24.97 -16.79 12.82
N LYS A 234 24.44 -16.63 11.59
CA LYS A 234 23.26 -15.81 11.32
C LYS A 234 21.99 -16.63 11.44
N LYS A 235 20.91 -15.96 11.85
CA LYS A 235 19.53 -16.51 11.73
C LYS A 235 19.08 -16.38 10.28
N VAL A 236 18.62 -17.48 9.71
CA VAL A 236 18.17 -17.55 8.31
C VAL A 236 16.69 -17.88 8.26
N GLY A 237 15.94 -17.16 7.40
CA GLY A 237 14.58 -17.48 7.02
C GLY A 237 14.51 -17.75 5.52
N VAL A 238 13.73 -18.74 5.10
CA VAL A 238 13.43 -19.04 3.71
C VAL A 238 11.95 -18.79 3.47
N ILE A 239 11.63 -17.93 2.49
CA ILE A 239 10.27 -17.69 2.03
C ILE A 239 10.08 -18.45 0.71
N CYS A 240 9.10 -19.34 0.66
CA CYS A 240 8.86 -20.19 -0.49
C CYS A 240 7.35 -20.38 -0.74
N THR A 241 7.02 -21.13 -1.80
CA THR A 241 5.64 -21.58 -2.02
C THR A 241 5.37 -22.89 -1.28
N ASP A 242 4.10 -23.20 -1.04
CA ASP A 242 3.72 -24.43 -0.35
C ASP A 242 4.18 -25.69 -1.11
N GLU A 243 4.18 -25.62 -2.46
CA GLU A 243 4.60 -26.75 -3.33
C GLU A 243 6.07 -27.09 -3.18
N THR A 244 6.91 -26.11 -2.82
CA THR A 244 8.36 -26.30 -2.72
C THR A 244 8.86 -26.43 -1.29
N ARG A 245 8.00 -26.20 -0.29
CA ARG A 245 8.33 -26.13 1.13
C ARG A 245 9.21 -27.29 1.61
N GLU A 246 8.81 -28.52 1.27
CA GLU A 246 9.50 -29.75 1.71
C GLU A 246 10.90 -29.92 1.10
N GLN A 247 11.27 -29.11 0.13
CA GLN A 247 12.56 -29.17 -0.56
C GLN A 247 13.63 -28.28 0.09
N TYR A 248 13.24 -27.47 1.09
CA TYR A 248 14.16 -26.65 1.86
C TYR A 248 14.50 -27.31 3.17
N THR A 249 15.78 -27.37 3.52
CA THR A 249 16.30 -28.16 4.63
C THR A 249 16.95 -27.34 5.75
N THR A 250 17.08 -26.01 5.53
CA THR A 250 17.87 -25.15 6.42
C THR A 250 17.11 -23.82 6.64
N GLY A 251 17.13 -23.33 7.87
CA GLY A 251 16.51 -22.08 8.27
C GLY A 251 15.06 -22.22 8.75
N ASP A 252 14.47 -21.09 9.16
CA ASP A 252 13.03 -21.00 9.47
C ASP A 252 12.23 -20.86 8.17
N ILE A 253 11.57 -21.94 7.75
CA ILE A 253 10.88 -22.02 6.46
C ILE A 253 9.46 -21.51 6.62
N LYS A 254 9.13 -20.43 5.91
CA LYS A 254 7.80 -19.86 5.81
C LYS A 254 7.28 -20.05 4.39
N SER A 255 6.26 -20.84 4.24
CA SER A 255 5.57 -21.03 2.95
C SER A 255 4.27 -20.26 2.90
N CYS A 256 3.85 -19.89 1.71
CA CYS A 256 2.53 -19.33 1.46
C CYS A 256 1.96 -19.85 0.13
N LEU A 257 0.62 -19.90 0.08
CA LEU A 257 -0.10 -20.14 -1.16
C LEU A 257 0.01 -18.88 -2.03
N LEU A 258 0.70 -18.96 -3.17
CA LEU A 258 0.74 -17.88 -4.16
C LEU A 258 -0.55 -17.76 -4.99
N TYR A 259 -1.53 -18.64 -4.77
CA TYR A 259 -2.78 -18.69 -5.53
C TYR A 259 -3.77 -17.55 -5.30
N THR A 260 -3.52 -16.64 -4.35
CA THR A 260 -4.40 -15.49 -4.08
C THR A 260 -4.00 -14.22 -4.84
N SER A 261 -2.86 -14.23 -5.51
CA SER A 261 -2.45 -13.14 -6.42
C SER A 261 -2.01 -13.75 -7.73
N PRO A 262 -2.69 -13.48 -8.85
CA PRO A 262 -2.19 -13.91 -10.15
C PRO A 262 -0.78 -13.33 -10.33
N SER A 263 0.20 -14.20 -10.49
CA SER A 263 1.56 -13.79 -10.85
C SER A 263 1.50 -13.03 -12.17
N PRO A 264 2.32 -12.00 -12.39
CA PRO A 264 2.46 -11.39 -13.71
C PRO A 264 2.76 -12.40 -14.85
N ARG A 265 3.24 -13.59 -14.51
CA ARG A 265 3.46 -14.71 -15.48
C ARG A 265 2.17 -15.45 -15.84
N ASP A 266 1.17 -15.52 -14.94
CA ASP A 266 -0.08 -16.23 -15.19
C ASP A 266 -1.02 -15.44 -16.11
N ILE A 267 -0.74 -14.17 -16.35
CA ILE A 267 -1.52 -13.25 -17.19
C ILE A 267 -0.95 -13.19 -18.63
N SER A 268 0.28 -13.69 -18.88
CA SER A 268 0.94 -13.62 -20.19
C SER A 268 0.69 -14.84 -21.09
N GLY A 269 -0.17 -15.76 -20.71
CA GLY A 269 -0.43 -17.05 -21.37
C GLY A 269 -1.87 -17.24 -21.85
N SER A 270 -2.53 -16.18 -22.39
CA SER A 270 -3.79 -16.35 -23.12
C SER A 270 -3.88 -15.35 -24.26
#